data_3ae6a5c8a78aac3cf3b0d11832b0a615
#
_entry.id   3ae6a5c8a78aac3cf3b0d11832b0a615
#
_cell.length_a   1.000
_cell.length_b   1.000
_cell.length_c   1.000
_cell.angle_alpha   90.00
_cell.angle_beta   90.00
_cell.angle_gamma   90.00
#
_symmetry.space_group_name_H-M   'P 1'
#
loop_
_entity.id
_entity.type
_entity.pdbx_description
1 polymer ?
#
loop_
_entity_poly.entity_id
_entity_poly.type
_entity_poly.pdbx_seq_one_letter_code
_entity_poly.pdbx_strand_id
1 'polypeptide(L)'
;DLKLFNDDLSIIFDIFKERRENILLKRENSIPSFLGYNTSAPYGNIGIVENKGFDATVEYNKRFNKDWTLAIRGNITYNKDKWIEGELPEQRYDWMNQYGQNILGKKGYIAEGLFTQAEIDDMARWESLSQANKATTPKPFASQFGTVKAGDIKYKDLNNDGQIDAYDKTYICRGDVPTMVYGFGFTLGWKNLSLGMMFQGTHDAERIMSGSSIQPFNGGGGSGNLYSNIDDRWTEDNPNQNAFYPRLSYGAETSSNINNFQPSTWRVR
;
A
#
# COMPACT_ATOMS: atom_id res chain seq x y z
N ASP A 1 20.92 26.79 -10.50
CA ASP A 1 20.62 26.96 -11.94
C ASP A 1 21.90 26.91 -12.75
N LEU A 2 21.90 26.15 -13.82
CA LEU A 2 23.01 26.03 -14.75
C LEU A 2 22.48 26.31 -16.17
N LYS A 3 23.12 27.24 -16.86
CA LYS A 3 22.82 27.57 -18.25
C LYS A 3 24.03 27.31 -19.13
N LEU A 4 23.84 26.59 -20.21
CA LEU A 4 24.89 26.15 -21.13
C LEU A 4 24.51 26.45 -22.59
N PHE A 5 25.49 26.49 -23.48
CA PHE A 5 25.30 26.64 -24.93
C PHE A 5 24.54 27.92 -25.31
N ASN A 6 24.91 29.08 -24.75
CA ASN A 6 24.23 30.36 -24.95
C ASN A 6 22.75 30.35 -24.53
N ASP A 7 22.48 29.76 -23.37
CA ASP A 7 21.15 29.58 -22.82
C ASP A 7 20.22 28.58 -23.58
N ASP A 8 20.76 27.83 -24.54
CA ASP A 8 19.99 26.79 -25.23
C ASP A 8 19.63 25.65 -24.24
N LEU A 9 20.45 25.37 -23.24
CA LEU A 9 20.22 24.35 -22.20
C LEU A 9 20.17 25.00 -20.82
N SER A 10 19.07 24.83 -20.13
CA SER A 10 18.85 25.23 -18.74
C SER A 10 18.61 24.00 -17.85
N ILE A 11 19.34 23.92 -16.76
CA ILE A 11 19.19 22.87 -15.73
C ILE A 11 18.95 23.54 -14.39
N ILE A 12 17.85 23.19 -13.73
CA ILE A 12 17.54 23.60 -12.37
C ILE A 12 17.53 22.34 -11.52
N PHE A 13 18.26 22.36 -10.41
CA PHE A 13 18.32 21.24 -9.49
C PHE A 13 18.28 21.76 -8.06
N ASP A 14 17.33 21.29 -7.28
CA ASP A 14 17.13 21.67 -5.89
C ASP A 14 17.09 20.42 -5.00
N ILE A 15 17.76 20.47 -3.86
CA ILE A 15 17.68 19.42 -2.82
C ILE A 15 17.06 20.07 -1.60
N PHE A 16 16.09 19.39 -1.01
CA PHE A 16 15.41 19.88 0.18
C PHE A 16 15.38 18.85 1.30
N LYS A 17 15.36 19.35 2.52
CA LYS A 17 15.07 18.61 3.73
C LYS A 17 14.21 19.49 4.62
N GLU A 18 13.00 19.07 4.89
CA GLU A 18 12.06 19.72 5.78
C GLU A 18 11.85 18.87 7.03
N ARG A 19 11.85 19.49 8.19
CA ARG A 19 11.45 18.90 9.45
C ARG A 19 10.34 19.75 10.04
N ARG A 20 9.17 19.15 10.19
CA ARG A 20 7.99 19.78 10.77
C ARG A 20 7.78 19.25 12.17
N GLU A 21 7.80 20.17 13.14
CA GLU A 21 7.63 19.89 14.55
C GLU A 21 6.31 20.51 15.05
N ASN A 22 5.94 20.19 16.28
CA ASN A 22 4.73 20.74 16.94
C ASN A 22 3.44 20.40 16.18
N ILE A 23 3.38 19.24 15.53
CA ILE A 23 2.17 18.77 14.87
C ILE A 23 1.14 18.43 15.96
N LEU A 24 -0.06 18.98 15.81
CA LEU A 24 -1.17 18.75 16.74
C LEU A 24 -1.67 17.31 16.62
N LEU A 25 -1.47 16.53 17.68
CA LEU A 25 -1.94 15.15 17.78
C LEU A 25 -2.80 14.97 19.03
N LYS A 26 -3.75 14.03 18.93
CA LYS A 26 -4.59 13.67 20.08
C LYS A 26 -3.83 12.74 21.02
N ARG A 27 -3.82 13.02 22.31
CA ARG A 27 -3.04 12.30 23.32
C ARG A 27 -3.77 11.05 23.84
N GLU A 28 -4.15 10.15 22.95
CA GLU A 28 -4.94 8.96 23.30
C GLU A 28 -4.11 7.87 23.97
N ASN A 29 -2.80 7.82 23.72
CA ASN A 29 -1.93 6.75 24.21
C ASN A 29 -1.13 7.15 25.44
N SER A 30 -0.78 8.42 25.63
CA SER A 30 -0.05 8.90 26.80
C SER A 30 -0.93 9.13 28.03
N ILE A 31 -2.24 9.15 27.86
CA ILE A 31 -3.19 9.34 28.97
C ILE A 31 -3.82 7.99 29.31
N PRO A 32 -3.60 7.48 30.53
CA PRO A 32 -4.18 6.22 30.95
C PRO A 32 -5.71 6.19 30.90
N SER A 33 -6.28 5.12 30.38
CA SER A 33 -7.72 4.97 30.18
C SER A 33 -8.58 5.09 31.45
N PHE A 34 -8.01 4.74 32.61
CA PHE A 34 -8.71 4.85 33.89
C PHE A 34 -9.00 6.28 34.31
N LEU A 35 -8.37 7.29 33.69
CA LEU A 35 -8.67 8.71 33.92
C LEU A 35 -9.96 9.18 33.23
N GLY A 36 -10.62 8.31 32.45
CA GLY A 36 -11.91 8.59 31.81
C GLY A 36 -11.83 9.48 30.56
N TYR A 37 -10.65 9.78 30.05
CA TYR A 37 -10.47 10.65 28.87
C TYR A 37 -10.52 9.90 27.51
N ASN A 38 -10.91 8.63 27.49
CA ASN A 38 -10.86 7.77 26.28
C ASN A 38 -11.56 8.37 25.05
N THR A 39 -12.63 9.13 25.26
CA THR A 39 -13.38 9.78 24.18
C THR A 39 -13.01 11.25 23.96
N SER A 40 -12.34 11.87 24.92
CA SER A 40 -12.07 13.31 24.99
C SER A 40 -10.61 13.62 25.30
N ALA A 41 -9.67 12.75 24.88
CA ALA A 41 -8.26 13.01 25.11
C ALA A 41 -7.85 14.38 24.53
N PRO A 42 -7.12 15.22 25.31
CA PRO A 42 -6.69 16.52 24.85
C PRO A 42 -5.68 16.41 23.71
N TYR A 43 -5.58 17.46 22.92
CA TYR A 43 -4.56 17.59 21.89
C TYR A 43 -3.27 18.14 22.46
N GLY A 44 -2.14 17.78 21.85
CA GLY A 44 -0.82 18.30 22.16
C GLY A 44 0.00 18.50 20.89
N ASN A 45 0.90 19.47 20.92
CA ASN A 45 1.82 19.77 19.81
C ASN A 45 3.07 18.90 19.93
N ILE A 46 2.95 17.60 19.64
CA ILE A 46 3.95 16.57 19.95
C ILE A 46 4.45 15.80 18.72
N GLY A 47 3.82 15.96 17.55
CA GLY A 47 4.22 15.22 16.36
C GLY A 47 5.41 15.85 15.66
N ILE A 48 6.31 15.00 15.17
CA ILE A 48 7.46 15.38 14.36
C ILE A 48 7.49 14.49 13.12
N VAL A 49 7.60 15.12 11.95
CA VAL A 49 7.79 14.44 10.67
C VAL A 49 8.97 15.04 9.93
N GLU A 50 9.63 14.25 9.11
CA GLU A 50 10.71 14.66 8.22
C GLU A 50 10.32 14.36 6.78
N ASN A 51 10.54 15.30 5.88
CA ASN A 51 10.48 15.10 4.44
C ASN A 51 11.79 15.50 3.80
N LYS A 52 12.28 14.73 2.84
CA LYS A 52 13.47 15.00 2.08
C LYS A 52 13.32 14.58 0.64
N GLY A 53 13.96 15.31 -0.25
CA GLY A 53 13.86 15.01 -1.65
C GLY A 53 14.71 15.93 -2.52
N PHE A 54 14.43 15.84 -3.80
CA PHE A 54 15.02 16.73 -4.81
C PHE A 54 14.01 17.02 -5.93
N ASP A 55 14.19 18.17 -6.53
CA ASP A 55 13.50 18.60 -7.74
C ASP A 55 14.53 18.86 -8.84
N ALA A 56 14.26 18.40 -10.04
CA ALA A 56 15.11 18.67 -11.18
C ALA A 56 14.26 19.04 -12.40
N THR A 57 14.69 20.08 -13.10
CA THR A 57 14.09 20.49 -14.38
C THR A 57 15.20 20.70 -15.40
N VAL A 58 15.00 20.16 -16.60
CA VAL A 58 15.90 20.32 -17.73
C VAL A 58 15.08 20.87 -18.89
N GLU A 59 15.55 21.97 -19.47
CA GLU A 59 14.95 22.58 -20.65
C GLU A 59 16.04 22.79 -21.71
N TYR A 60 15.75 22.29 -22.90
CA TYR A 60 16.59 22.50 -24.06
C TYR A 60 15.78 23.15 -25.17
N ASN A 61 16.19 24.36 -25.62
CA ASN A 61 15.53 25.12 -26.66
C ASN A 61 16.53 25.45 -27.74
N LYS A 62 16.34 24.93 -28.94
CA LYS A 62 17.24 25.14 -30.07
C LYS A 62 16.49 25.57 -31.33
N ARG A 63 16.96 26.65 -31.91
CA ARG A 63 16.63 27.04 -33.28
C ARG A 63 17.78 26.63 -34.20
N PHE A 64 17.58 25.59 -35.00
CA PHE A 64 18.62 25.11 -35.94
C PHE A 64 18.78 26.03 -37.14
N ASN A 65 17.67 26.55 -37.65
CA ASN A 65 17.63 27.50 -38.77
C ASN A 65 16.30 28.27 -38.79
N LYS A 66 15.97 28.96 -39.88
CA LYS A 66 14.74 29.73 -39.99
C LYS A 66 13.47 28.87 -39.94
N ASP A 67 13.59 27.60 -40.34
CA ASP A 67 12.46 26.69 -40.48
C ASP A 67 12.32 25.69 -39.36
N TRP A 68 13.37 25.38 -38.63
CA TRP A 68 13.40 24.31 -37.60
C TRP A 68 13.66 24.82 -36.21
N THR A 69 12.77 24.46 -35.30
CA THR A 69 12.92 24.70 -33.86
C THR A 69 12.66 23.42 -33.09
N LEU A 70 13.39 23.20 -32.01
CA LEU A 70 13.20 22.10 -31.08
C LEU A 70 13.20 22.63 -29.67
N ALA A 71 12.16 22.30 -28.91
CA ALA A 71 12.09 22.49 -27.47
C ALA A 71 11.90 21.14 -26.81
N ILE A 72 12.74 20.82 -25.82
CA ILE A 72 12.61 19.61 -24.97
C ILE A 72 12.53 20.09 -23.54
N ARG A 73 11.63 19.51 -22.77
CA ARG A 73 11.48 19.78 -21.34
C ARG A 73 11.31 18.47 -20.59
N GLY A 74 12.05 18.33 -19.50
CA GLY A 74 11.89 17.23 -18.55
C GLY A 74 11.91 17.77 -17.13
N ASN A 75 11.09 17.18 -16.26
CA ASN A 75 11.09 17.46 -14.83
C ASN A 75 10.91 16.18 -14.04
N ILE A 76 11.48 16.14 -12.86
CA ILE A 76 11.35 15.06 -11.90
C ILE A 76 11.34 15.64 -10.49
N THR A 77 10.37 15.23 -9.71
CA THR A 77 10.28 15.49 -8.27
C THR A 77 10.34 14.16 -7.54
N TYR A 78 11.23 14.04 -6.57
CA TYR A 78 11.28 12.88 -5.68
C TYR A 78 11.22 13.36 -4.24
N ASN A 79 10.33 12.76 -3.44
CA ASN A 79 10.24 13.02 -2.02
C ASN A 79 10.08 11.72 -1.20
N LYS A 80 10.59 11.74 0.02
CA LYS A 80 10.42 10.66 0.98
C LYS A 80 10.18 11.24 2.35
N ASP A 81 8.98 11.02 2.86
CA ASP A 81 8.55 11.43 4.18
C ASP A 81 8.62 10.28 5.19
N LYS A 82 8.70 10.62 6.46
CA LYS A 82 8.65 9.67 7.56
C LYS A 82 8.22 10.31 8.87
N TRP A 83 7.54 9.51 9.69
CA TRP A 83 7.33 9.83 11.08
C TRP A 83 8.62 9.72 11.88
N ILE A 84 8.93 10.74 12.68
CA ILE A 84 10.06 10.76 13.62
C ILE A 84 9.56 10.53 15.03
N GLU A 85 8.52 11.26 15.44
CA GLU A 85 7.97 11.22 16.80
C GLU A 85 6.47 11.51 16.76
N GLY A 86 5.72 10.98 17.71
CA GLY A 86 4.29 11.19 17.86
C GLY A 86 3.74 10.51 19.11
N GLU A 87 2.43 10.37 19.18
CA GLU A 87 1.69 9.83 20.33
C GLU A 87 1.45 8.31 20.23
N LEU A 88 2.41 7.56 19.71
CA LEU A 88 2.25 6.13 19.57
C LEU A 88 2.97 5.38 20.69
N PRO A 89 2.32 4.38 21.29
CA PRO A 89 2.97 3.53 22.27
C PRO A 89 4.07 2.71 21.60
N GLU A 90 5.06 2.33 22.41
CA GLU A 90 6.06 1.35 21.99
C GLU A 90 5.36 0.06 21.53
N GLN A 91 5.72 -0.39 20.35
CA GLN A 91 5.13 -1.59 19.75
C GLN A 91 5.91 -2.82 20.21
N ARG A 92 5.21 -3.95 20.35
CA ARG A 92 5.82 -5.21 20.76
C ARG A 92 6.87 -5.73 19.78
N TYR A 93 6.67 -5.43 18.47
CA TYR A 93 7.54 -5.87 17.40
C TYR A 93 7.94 -4.69 16.50
N ASP A 94 9.15 -4.71 15.99
CA ASP A 94 9.71 -3.62 15.18
C ASP A 94 8.92 -3.34 13.91
N TRP A 95 8.36 -4.38 13.26
CA TRP A 95 7.56 -4.23 12.03
C TRP A 95 6.22 -3.53 12.25
N MET A 96 5.75 -3.44 13.48
CA MET A 96 4.55 -2.71 13.85
C MET A 96 4.81 -1.22 14.10
N ASN A 97 6.09 -0.83 14.23
CA ASN A 97 6.47 0.52 14.59
C ASN A 97 6.15 1.50 13.45
N GLN A 98 5.54 2.63 13.79
CA GLN A 98 5.22 3.69 12.83
C GLN A 98 6.40 4.65 12.60
N TYR A 99 7.28 4.80 13.58
CA TYR A 99 8.41 5.69 13.45
C TYR A 99 9.38 5.17 12.38
N GLY A 100 9.79 6.06 11.49
CA GLY A 100 10.55 5.71 10.29
C GLY A 100 9.72 5.30 9.07
N GLN A 101 8.41 5.07 9.24
CA GLN A 101 7.50 4.76 8.14
C GLN A 101 6.91 6.03 7.50
N ASN A 102 6.39 5.88 6.29
CA ASN A 102 5.70 6.94 5.57
C ASN A 102 4.47 7.44 6.35
N ILE A 103 4.19 8.75 6.27
CA ILE A 103 3.08 9.38 7.01
C ILE A 103 1.72 8.79 6.65
N LEU A 104 1.51 8.46 5.38
CA LEU A 104 0.28 7.88 4.86
C LEU A 104 0.31 6.34 4.77
N GLY A 105 1.34 5.72 5.31
CA GLY A 105 1.50 4.28 5.30
C GLY A 105 0.30 3.55 5.88
N LYS A 106 -0.10 2.45 5.22
CA LYS A 106 -1.23 1.61 5.65
C LYS A 106 -0.73 0.30 6.20
N LYS A 107 -1.30 -0.12 7.32
CA LYS A 107 -1.01 -1.41 7.94
C LYS A 107 -1.94 -2.50 7.42
N GLY A 108 -1.42 -3.69 7.26
CA GLY A 108 -2.17 -4.88 6.86
C GLY A 108 -1.30 -6.13 6.95
N TYR A 109 -1.79 -7.21 6.37
CA TYR A 109 -1.12 -8.50 6.38
C TYR A 109 -0.32 -8.73 5.09
N ILE A 110 0.77 -9.46 5.19
CA ILE A 110 1.51 -9.93 4.00
C ILE A 110 0.78 -11.17 3.49
N ALA A 111 0.30 -11.12 2.24
CA ALA A 111 -0.28 -12.27 1.57
C ALA A 111 0.83 -13.12 0.93
N GLU A 112 0.83 -14.42 1.20
CA GLU A 112 1.76 -15.39 0.60
C GLU A 112 1.18 -16.10 -0.62
N GLY A 113 -0.14 -16.01 -0.83
CA GLY A 113 -0.87 -16.65 -1.91
C GLY A 113 -2.30 -16.98 -1.50
N LEU A 114 -2.90 -17.92 -2.18
CA LEU A 114 -4.22 -18.46 -1.84
C LEU A 114 -4.07 -19.90 -1.35
N PHE A 115 -4.89 -20.29 -0.37
CA PHE A 115 -4.91 -21.66 0.11
C PHE A 115 -5.32 -22.63 -1.00
N THR A 116 -4.59 -23.72 -1.10
CA THR A 116 -4.94 -24.87 -1.96
C THR A 116 -5.86 -25.82 -1.21
N GLN A 117 -6.61 -26.66 -1.94
CA GLN A 117 -7.43 -27.71 -1.31
C GLN A 117 -6.57 -28.69 -0.51
N ALA A 118 -5.38 -29.03 -1.01
CA ALA A 118 -4.47 -29.94 -0.30
C ALA A 118 -4.04 -29.40 1.08
N GLU A 119 -3.74 -28.11 1.20
CA GLU A 119 -3.43 -27.48 2.48
C GLU A 119 -4.62 -27.53 3.46
N ILE A 120 -5.83 -27.32 2.96
CA ILE A 120 -7.05 -27.41 3.77
C ILE A 120 -7.26 -28.85 4.28
N ASP A 121 -7.07 -29.84 3.40
CA ASP A 121 -7.19 -31.25 3.76
C ASP A 121 -6.09 -31.66 4.78
N ASP A 122 -4.88 -31.13 4.65
CA ASP A 122 -3.80 -31.35 5.61
C ASP A 122 -4.15 -30.77 6.98
N MET A 123 -4.74 -29.57 7.03
CA MET A 123 -5.20 -28.97 8.28
C MET A 123 -6.32 -29.81 8.92
N ALA A 124 -7.29 -30.23 8.14
CA ALA A 124 -8.39 -31.09 8.62
C ALA A 124 -7.86 -32.42 9.20
N ARG A 125 -6.86 -33.03 8.54
CA ARG A 125 -6.16 -34.22 9.07
C ARG A 125 -5.45 -33.91 10.37
N TRP A 126 -4.72 -32.80 10.46
CA TRP A 126 -4.03 -32.38 11.68
C TRP A 126 -5.04 -32.11 12.81
N GLU A 127 -6.15 -31.47 12.54
CA GLU A 127 -7.22 -31.20 13.50
C GLU A 127 -7.85 -32.50 14.09
N SER A 128 -7.91 -33.54 13.29
CA SER A 128 -8.42 -34.87 13.72
C SER A 128 -7.45 -35.66 14.62
N LEU A 129 -6.20 -35.21 14.73
CA LEU A 129 -5.21 -35.90 15.58
C LEU A 129 -5.55 -35.75 17.08
N SER A 130 -5.13 -36.73 17.87
CA SER A 130 -5.14 -36.62 19.32
C SER A 130 -4.20 -35.51 19.82
N GLN A 131 -4.43 -34.97 21.00
CA GLN A 131 -3.58 -33.93 21.58
C GLN A 131 -2.11 -34.34 21.66
N ALA A 132 -1.83 -35.61 22.01
CA ALA A 132 -0.48 -36.16 22.08
C ALA A 132 0.20 -36.12 20.67
N ASN A 133 -0.52 -36.48 19.64
CA ASN A 133 0.00 -36.44 18.27
C ASN A 133 0.14 -35.02 17.73
N LYS A 134 -0.75 -34.09 18.07
CA LYS A 134 -0.63 -32.66 17.74
C LYS A 134 0.64 -32.03 18.33
N ALA A 135 1.06 -32.45 19.52
CA ALA A 135 2.28 -31.96 20.14
C ALA A 135 3.57 -32.35 19.38
N THR A 136 3.52 -33.44 18.61
CA THR A 136 4.67 -33.95 17.83
C THR A 136 4.59 -33.66 16.34
N THR A 137 3.41 -33.33 15.82
CA THR A 137 3.17 -33.06 14.40
C THR A 137 3.04 -31.54 14.19
N PRO A 138 3.90 -30.94 13.36
CA PRO A 138 3.79 -29.52 13.09
C PRO A 138 2.45 -29.19 12.44
N LYS A 139 1.87 -28.07 12.86
CA LYS A 139 0.66 -27.54 12.26
C LYS A 139 0.93 -27.10 10.82
N PRO A 140 0.09 -27.45 9.84
CA PRO A 140 0.34 -27.17 8.43
C PRO A 140 0.46 -25.68 8.11
N PHE A 141 -0.34 -24.83 8.77
CA PHE A 141 -0.26 -23.38 8.66
C PHE A 141 -0.82 -22.70 9.92
N ALA A 142 -0.54 -21.42 10.08
CA ALA A 142 -1.05 -20.61 11.19
C ALA A 142 -2.57 -20.48 11.12
N SER A 143 -3.25 -20.52 12.29
CA SER A 143 -4.69 -20.24 12.35
C SER A 143 -4.99 -18.83 11.89
N GLN A 144 -6.01 -18.66 11.07
CA GLN A 144 -6.47 -17.36 10.59
C GLN A 144 -7.89 -17.05 11.12
N PHE A 145 -8.46 -15.98 10.56
CA PHE A 145 -9.77 -15.46 10.94
C PHE A 145 -10.90 -16.42 10.52
N GLY A 146 -11.62 -17.00 11.47
CA GLY A 146 -12.73 -17.90 11.18
C GLY A 146 -12.31 -19.19 10.48
N THR A 147 -13.23 -19.80 9.74
CA THR A 147 -12.98 -21.03 8.99
C THR A 147 -12.33 -20.71 7.64
N VAL A 148 -11.14 -21.25 7.42
CA VAL A 148 -10.39 -21.11 6.18
C VAL A 148 -10.86 -22.13 5.16
N LYS A 149 -11.00 -21.71 3.90
CA LYS A 149 -11.33 -22.57 2.75
C LYS A 149 -10.31 -22.37 1.63
N ALA A 150 -10.24 -23.32 0.73
CA ALA A 150 -9.42 -23.19 -0.48
C ALA A 150 -9.80 -21.91 -1.25
N GLY A 151 -8.79 -21.19 -1.74
CA GLY A 151 -8.96 -19.91 -2.41
C GLY A 151 -9.08 -18.69 -1.48
N ASP A 152 -9.08 -18.86 -0.16
CA ASP A 152 -8.89 -17.75 0.79
C ASP A 152 -7.44 -17.28 0.80
N ILE A 153 -7.21 -16.01 1.16
CA ILE A 153 -5.85 -15.46 1.22
C ILE A 153 -5.10 -16.07 2.40
N LYS A 154 -3.91 -16.59 2.12
CA LYS A 154 -2.97 -17.10 3.11
C LYS A 154 -2.07 -15.96 3.58
N TYR A 155 -2.14 -15.64 4.85
CA TYR A 155 -1.34 -14.57 5.46
C TYR A 155 -0.08 -15.12 6.12
N LYS A 156 0.96 -14.30 6.10
CA LYS A 156 2.24 -14.60 6.72
C LYS A 156 2.17 -14.40 8.24
N ASP A 157 2.56 -15.42 8.97
CA ASP A 157 2.82 -15.36 10.41
C ASP A 157 4.20 -14.73 10.62
N LEU A 158 4.23 -13.48 11.10
CA LEU A 158 5.47 -12.71 11.27
C LEU A 158 6.18 -13.01 12.57
N ASN A 159 5.43 -13.35 13.62
CA ASN A 159 5.99 -13.66 14.93
C ASN A 159 6.20 -15.17 15.16
N ASN A 160 5.73 -16.02 14.23
CA ASN A 160 5.78 -17.49 14.26
C ASN A 160 5.12 -18.09 15.51
N ASP A 161 4.01 -17.52 15.96
CA ASP A 161 3.26 -18.06 17.10
C ASP A 161 2.19 -19.08 16.69
N GLY A 162 2.00 -19.29 15.38
CA GLY A 162 1.04 -20.22 14.79
C GLY A 162 -0.38 -19.67 14.70
N GLN A 163 -0.56 -18.36 14.85
CA GLN A 163 -1.83 -17.67 14.75
C GLN A 163 -1.66 -16.33 14.02
N ILE A 164 -2.53 -16.02 13.10
CA ILE A 164 -2.57 -14.71 12.41
C ILE A 164 -3.48 -13.78 13.22
N ASP A 165 -2.89 -12.73 13.77
CA ASP A 165 -3.62 -11.75 14.56
C ASP A 165 -3.11 -10.31 14.35
N ALA A 166 -3.41 -9.41 15.29
CA ALA A 166 -2.99 -8.02 15.20
C ALA A 166 -1.46 -7.83 15.22
N TYR A 167 -0.71 -8.80 15.75
CA TYR A 167 0.75 -8.74 15.83
C TYR A 167 1.43 -9.05 14.49
N ASP A 168 0.72 -9.64 13.52
CA ASP A 168 1.23 -9.90 12.18
C ASP A 168 0.98 -8.75 11.19
N LYS A 169 0.40 -7.65 11.67
CA LYS A 169 0.22 -6.46 10.85
C LYS A 169 1.51 -5.67 10.72
N THR A 170 1.89 -5.39 9.50
CA THR A 170 3.02 -4.52 9.14
C THR A 170 2.59 -3.44 8.15
N TYR A 171 3.48 -2.51 7.83
CA TYR A 171 3.24 -1.52 6.79
C TYR A 171 3.36 -2.17 5.42
N ILE A 172 2.24 -2.28 4.69
CA ILE A 172 2.12 -2.96 3.40
C ILE A 172 2.00 -2.01 2.21
N CYS A 173 1.79 -0.72 2.49
CA CYS A 173 1.49 0.28 1.47
C CYS A 173 2.02 1.63 1.95
N ARG A 174 2.65 2.39 1.07
CA ARG A 174 3.19 3.73 1.37
C ARG A 174 2.11 4.81 1.37
N GLY A 175 0.99 4.56 0.72
CA GLY A 175 -0.12 5.49 0.61
C GLY A 175 -0.36 6.01 -0.80
N ASP A 176 -1.39 6.84 -0.92
CA ASP A 176 -1.91 7.29 -2.21
C ASP A 176 -1.07 8.41 -2.85
N VAL A 177 -0.16 9.03 -2.09
CA VAL A 177 0.70 10.11 -2.60
C VAL A 177 1.97 9.52 -3.18
N PRO A 178 2.26 9.77 -4.47
CA PRO A 178 3.46 9.25 -5.11
C PRO A 178 4.73 9.85 -4.51
N THR A 179 5.78 9.03 -4.40
CA THR A 179 7.10 9.50 -3.99
C THR A 179 7.87 10.14 -5.13
N MET A 180 7.52 9.81 -6.36
CA MET A 180 8.12 10.41 -7.53
C MET A 180 7.06 10.80 -8.55
N VAL A 181 7.19 12.02 -9.05
CA VAL A 181 6.40 12.55 -10.17
C VAL A 181 7.40 13.02 -11.24
N TYR A 182 7.17 12.61 -12.46
CA TYR A 182 8.04 13.02 -13.56
C TYR A 182 7.23 13.37 -14.80
N GLY A 183 7.79 14.24 -15.59
CA GLY A 183 7.23 14.61 -16.90
C GLY A 183 8.34 14.86 -17.90
N PHE A 184 8.10 14.56 -19.16
CA PHE A 184 8.94 14.97 -20.25
C PHE A 184 8.11 15.25 -21.48
N GLY A 185 8.59 16.18 -22.28
CA GLY A 185 7.92 16.55 -23.50
C GLY A 185 8.87 17.18 -24.50
N PHE A 186 8.42 17.24 -25.74
CA PHE A 186 9.11 17.97 -26.79
C PHE A 186 8.14 18.72 -27.68
N THR A 187 8.61 19.79 -28.29
CA THR A 187 7.91 20.50 -29.36
C THR A 187 8.87 20.67 -30.52
N LEU A 188 8.51 20.12 -31.66
CA LEU A 188 9.24 20.25 -32.91
C LEU A 188 8.45 21.21 -33.84
N GLY A 189 9.08 22.30 -34.21
CA GLY A 189 8.53 23.26 -35.16
C GLY A 189 9.22 23.16 -36.52
N TRP A 190 8.41 23.14 -37.59
CA TRP A 190 8.89 23.24 -38.97
C TRP A 190 8.02 24.21 -39.76
N LYS A 191 8.61 25.35 -40.13
CA LYS A 191 7.89 26.44 -40.79
C LYS A 191 6.62 26.85 -40.01
N ASN A 192 5.44 26.60 -40.58
CA ASN A 192 4.15 26.91 -39.98
C ASN A 192 3.50 25.69 -39.27
N LEU A 193 4.19 24.58 -39.19
CA LEU A 193 3.72 23.38 -38.52
C LEU A 193 4.47 23.19 -37.18
N SER A 194 3.75 22.73 -36.18
CA SER A 194 4.36 22.32 -34.91
C SER A 194 3.75 21.01 -34.44
N LEU A 195 4.62 20.13 -33.89
CA LEU A 195 4.24 18.89 -33.23
C LEU A 195 4.74 18.93 -31.79
N GLY A 196 3.81 18.87 -30.85
CA GLY A 196 4.12 18.77 -29.42
C GLY A 196 3.62 17.47 -28.85
N MET A 197 4.45 16.83 -28.01
CA MET A 197 4.08 15.67 -27.19
C MET A 197 4.52 15.90 -25.76
N MET A 198 3.68 15.46 -24.81
CA MET A 198 3.97 15.51 -23.39
C MET A 198 3.60 14.19 -22.73
N PHE A 199 4.47 13.70 -21.87
CA PHE A 199 4.28 12.50 -21.08
C PHE A 199 4.44 12.84 -19.60
N GLN A 200 3.61 12.26 -18.78
CA GLN A 200 3.66 12.41 -17.32
C GLN A 200 3.47 11.06 -16.66
N GLY A 201 4.20 10.82 -15.59
CA GLY A 201 4.08 9.58 -14.82
C GLY A 201 4.31 9.83 -13.33
N THR A 202 3.89 8.85 -12.56
CA THR A 202 4.10 8.79 -11.11
C THR A 202 4.69 7.42 -10.74
N HIS A 203 5.41 7.38 -9.62
CA HIS A 203 5.98 6.15 -9.09
C HIS A 203 5.75 6.07 -7.58
N ASP A 204 5.63 4.85 -7.04
CA ASP A 204 5.36 4.57 -5.63
C ASP A 204 4.07 5.21 -5.10
N ALA A 205 3.05 5.35 -5.92
CA ALA A 205 1.69 5.58 -5.44
C ALA A 205 1.00 4.23 -5.28
N GLU A 206 0.56 3.93 -4.08
CA GLU A 206 -0.04 2.64 -3.75
C GLU A 206 -1.40 2.84 -3.09
N ARG A 207 -2.36 2.04 -3.48
CA ARG A 207 -3.72 2.12 -2.96
C ARG A 207 -4.25 0.75 -2.59
N ILE A 208 -4.86 0.65 -1.41
CA ILE A 208 -5.62 -0.54 -1.04
C ILE A 208 -6.94 -0.52 -1.80
N MET A 209 -7.17 -1.55 -2.60
CA MET A 209 -8.40 -1.71 -3.37
C MET A 209 -9.52 -2.19 -2.43
N SER A 210 -10.43 -1.29 -2.09
CA SER A 210 -11.52 -1.56 -1.15
C SER A 210 -12.80 -0.80 -1.54
N GLY A 211 -13.90 -1.17 -0.89
CA GLY A 211 -15.20 -0.54 -1.10
C GLY A 211 -16.08 -1.29 -2.08
N SER A 212 -17.36 -0.91 -2.12
CA SER A 212 -18.42 -1.61 -2.88
C SER A 212 -18.24 -1.59 -4.40
N SER A 213 -17.41 -0.68 -4.92
CA SER A 213 -17.09 -0.61 -6.34
C SER A 213 -16.03 -1.60 -6.81
N ILE A 214 -15.32 -2.22 -5.86
CA ILE A 214 -14.20 -3.13 -6.16
C ILE A 214 -14.41 -4.49 -5.49
N GLN A 215 -14.83 -4.48 -4.22
CA GLN A 215 -15.07 -5.72 -3.47
C GLN A 215 -16.45 -6.29 -3.80
N PRO A 216 -16.51 -7.51 -4.34
CA PRO A 216 -17.78 -8.20 -4.55
C PRO A 216 -18.55 -8.39 -3.23
N PHE A 217 -19.85 -8.22 -3.25
CA PHE A 217 -20.75 -8.42 -2.12
C PHE A 217 -20.46 -7.60 -0.85
N ASN A 218 -19.80 -6.46 -0.98
CA ASN A 218 -19.36 -5.61 0.15
C ASN A 218 -20.49 -4.75 0.76
N GLY A 219 -21.75 -5.06 0.55
CA GLY A 219 -22.86 -4.24 1.07
C GLY A 219 -23.45 -4.72 2.41
N GLY A 220 -22.82 -5.66 3.10
CA GLY A 220 -23.41 -6.35 4.25
C GLY A 220 -24.55 -7.31 3.84
N GLY A 221 -24.68 -8.47 4.48
CA GLY A 221 -25.70 -9.45 4.13
C GLY A 221 -25.68 -9.97 2.70
N GLY A 222 -24.57 -9.77 1.97
CA GLY A 222 -24.43 -10.17 0.57
C GLY A 222 -24.98 -9.18 -0.45
N SER A 223 -25.31 -7.95 -0.04
CA SER A 223 -25.65 -6.89 -0.99
C SER A 223 -24.39 -6.30 -1.63
N GLY A 224 -24.51 -5.80 -2.84
CA GLY A 224 -23.41 -5.20 -3.60
C GLY A 224 -23.40 -5.72 -5.04
N ASN A 225 -22.81 -4.93 -5.94
CA ASN A 225 -22.75 -5.29 -7.35
C ASN A 225 -21.54 -6.16 -7.66
N LEU A 226 -21.67 -6.96 -8.71
CA LEU A 226 -20.57 -7.64 -9.37
C LEU A 226 -20.25 -6.89 -10.66
N TYR A 227 -18.97 -6.68 -10.91
CA TYR A 227 -18.46 -6.12 -12.14
C TYR A 227 -17.88 -7.23 -13.02
N SER A 228 -17.72 -6.97 -14.31
CA SER A 228 -17.24 -7.97 -15.28
C SER A 228 -15.85 -8.54 -14.98
N ASN A 229 -15.01 -7.81 -14.24
CA ASN A 229 -13.70 -8.28 -13.80
C ASN A 229 -13.74 -9.39 -12.75
N ILE A 230 -14.94 -9.74 -12.25
CA ILE A 230 -15.14 -10.84 -11.28
C ILE A 230 -14.76 -12.21 -11.84
N ASP A 231 -14.73 -12.35 -13.17
CA ASP A 231 -14.34 -13.59 -13.81
C ASP A 231 -12.88 -13.97 -13.58
N ASP A 232 -12.01 -12.97 -13.27
CA ASP A 232 -10.64 -13.20 -12.80
C ASP A 232 -10.63 -13.43 -11.27
N ARG A 233 -11.28 -14.50 -10.86
CA ARG A 233 -11.30 -14.96 -9.46
C ARG A 233 -10.83 -16.40 -9.34
N TRP A 234 -10.41 -16.75 -8.13
CA TRP A 234 -10.18 -18.14 -7.79
C TRP A 234 -11.50 -18.92 -7.73
N THR A 235 -11.55 -20.10 -8.34
CA THR A 235 -12.68 -21.05 -8.23
C THR A 235 -12.13 -22.46 -8.10
N GLU A 236 -12.95 -23.41 -7.63
CA GLU A 236 -12.57 -24.82 -7.55
C GLU A 236 -12.28 -25.42 -8.93
N ASP A 237 -13.02 -25.00 -9.97
CA ASP A 237 -12.79 -25.43 -11.35
C ASP A 237 -11.56 -24.79 -12.00
N ASN A 238 -11.17 -23.61 -11.52
CA ASN A 238 -9.98 -22.88 -11.98
C ASN A 238 -9.20 -22.33 -10.77
N PRO A 239 -8.38 -23.17 -10.10
CA PRO A 239 -7.64 -22.78 -8.89
C PRO A 239 -6.41 -21.91 -9.20
N ASN A 240 -6.62 -20.77 -9.87
CA ASN A 240 -5.57 -19.85 -10.26
C ASN A 240 -5.01 -19.10 -9.04
N GLN A 241 -3.74 -19.36 -8.70
CA GLN A 241 -3.04 -18.69 -7.60
C GLN A 241 -2.71 -17.21 -7.88
N ASN A 242 -2.80 -16.77 -9.14
CA ASN A 242 -2.56 -15.39 -9.55
C ASN A 242 -3.85 -14.64 -9.90
N ALA A 243 -5.01 -15.18 -9.56
CA ALA A 243 -6.30 -14.54 -9.80
C ALA A 243 -6.36 -13.15 -9.16
N PHE A 244 -7.03 -12.21 -9.81
CA PHE A 244 -7.20 -10.85 -9.26
C PHE A 244 -8.01 -10.85 -7.96
N TYR A 245 -9.03 -11.71 -7.88
CA TYR A 245 -9.83 -11.91 -6.67
C TYR A 245 -9.56 -13.28 -6.04
N PRO A 246 -9.51 -13.36 -4.71
CA PRO A 246 -9.54 -14.64 -4.01
C PRO A 246 -10.91 -15.30 -4.19
N ARG A 247 -11.15 -16.42 -3.53
CA ARG A 247 -12.47 -17.05 -3.44
C ARG A 247 -13.51 -16.04 -2.96
N LEU A 248 -14.64 -15.99 -3.62
CA LEU A 248 -15.77 -15.16 -3.18
C LEU A 248 -16.54 -15.84 -2.06
N SER A 249 -17.03 -15.02 -1.13
CA SER A 249 -17.96 -15.44 -0.09
C SER A 249 -19.24 -14.61 -0.15
N TYR A 250 -20.35 -15.20 0.24
CA TYR A 250 -21.68 -14.56 0.19
C TYR A 250 -22.47 -14.80 1.47
N GLY A 251 -23.32 -13.85 1.86
CA GLY A 251 -24.23 -13.97 2.98
C GLY A 251 -23.54 -14.04 4.34
N ALA A 252 -23.87 -15.01 5.15
CA ALA A 252 -23.33 -15.17 6.50
C ALA A 252 -21.82 -15.43 6.51
N GLU A 253 -21.27 -16.08 5.48
CA GLU A 253 -19.83 -16.27 5.34
C GLU A 253 -19.09 -14.93 5.14
N THR A 254 -19.72 -13.97 4.45
CA THR A 254 -19.13 -12.65 4.23
C THR A 254 -18.94 -11.89 5.54
N SER A 255 -19.81 -12.08 6.52
CA SER A 255 -19.70 -11.41 7.82
C SER A 255 -18.86 -12.18 8.83
N SER A 256 -18.74 -13.50 8.72
CA SER A 256 -18.02 -14.36 9.66
C SER A 256 -16.64 -14.81 9.17
N ASN A 257 -16.47 -15.00 7.87
CA ASN A 257 -15.19 -15.32 7.25
C ASN A 257 -14.59 -14.09 6.58
N ILE A 258 -13.64 -13.48 7.26
CA ILE A 258 -12.94 -12.24 6.82
C ILE A 258 -11.60 -12.49 6.15
N ASN A 259 -11.24 -13.74 5.87
CA ASN A 259 -9.94 -14.10 5.30
C ASN A 259 -9.67 -13.46 3.92
N ASN A 260 -10.70 -13.07 3.21
CA ASN A 260 -10.58 -12.39 1.91
C ASN A 260 -10.93 -10.89 1.96
N PHE A 261 -11.15 -10.32 3.16
CA PHE A 261 -11.48 -8.90 3.35
C PHE A 261 -10.41 -8.11 4.10
N GLN A 262 -9.45 -8.77 4.72
CA GLN A 262 -8.40 -8.08 5.47
C GLN A 262 -7.50 -7.25 4.54
N PRO A 263 -7.10 -6.04 4.96
CA PRO A 263 -6.06 -5.30 4.26
C PRO A 263 -4.78 -6.14 4.17
N SER A 264 -4.31 -6.38 2.95
CA SER A 264 -3.13 -7.21 2.71
C SER A 264 -2.43 -6.80 1.42
N THR A 265 -1.24 -7.34 1.18
CA THR A 265 -0.51 -7.13 -0.06
C THR A 265 -1.24 -7.68 -1.30
N TRP A 266 -2.20 -8.60 -1.12
CA TRP A 266 -3.05 -9.06 -2.21
C TRP A 266 -3.89 -7.94 -2.84
N ARG A 267 -4.32 -6.98 -2.04
CA ARG A 267 -5.21 -5.87 -2.42
C ARG A 267 -4.49 -4.53 -2.59
N VAL A 268 -3.18 -4.49 -2.44
CA VAL A 268 -2.37 -3.29 -2.70
C VAL A 268 -2.05 -3.23 -4.19
N ARG A 269 -2.42 -2.15 -4.85
CA ARG A 269 -2.14 -1.88 -6.26
C ARG A 269 -1.69 -0.42 -6.42
#